data_f56defe6394befcafeff3a3558a32fe5
#
_entry.id   f56defe6394befcafeff3a3558a32fe5
#
_cell.length_a   1.000
_cell.length_b   1.000
_cell.length_c   1.000
_cell.angle_alpha   90.00
_cell.angle_beta   90.00
_cell.angle_gamma   90.00
#
_symmetry.space_group_name_H-M   'P 1'
#
loop_
_entity.id
_entity.type
_entity.pdbx_description
1 polymer ?
#
loop_
_entity_poly.entity_id
_entity_poly.type
_entity_poly.pdbx_seq_one_letter_code
_entity_poly.pdbx_strand_id
1 'polypeptide(L)'
;MIIILLCVIILPLTMNKYLGLGLSILILNGCNEMSSNNPPNPKKIPYELEAHGDVRIDNYYWMRDDSRSDPELISYLESENEYFKKWLDSKVDYQSEIYNELKDMIPAEEETLRVKDGNFYYYSRIKANQQYRTFYRNDSTEEIILDVNKEAEGQEFYSAAGLNVSPSEDLLLYGEDLNGRREYTLRIKDLKTNKLLSDEIIKVSPSAIWSNDSQYIVYAKKDEETLIQNQIFVHKLGTDQSEDKLIYKEADNEFNIRLSESRTKKYIYIYIDKTNSSEVWLMDKSDPLKPIELVLKRSENHLYSVEDGGDYFYALSNYDDAKNFKIMRFTGSDFGDISNWENVIDVRDTHYIEDMLTFKEHIVIQSRFDGIPIIEVLDIKSGQLNQIEMKDELYFVYLAYNNNFDASFFRYSYSSLKTSSQIYKYDLYKNENNVVWKQQVKNFLDTDYEVKRIKTTVRDKSEVPVSVVYKKGIDLETAPMLIYGYGSYGINMDSYFRSSITPLLNRGFIFAIAQIRGGADMGRYWYEDGRMLNKN
;
A
#
# COMPACT_ATOMS: atom_id res chain seq x y z
N MET A 1 -21.06 18.18 14.45
CA MET A 1 -19.91 17.83 13.62
C MET A 1 -19.70 16.33 13.80
N ILE A 2 -20.27 15.54 12.91
CA ILE A 2 -20.30 14.06 13.02
C ILE A 2 -19.26 13.52 12.03
N ILE A 3 -18.22 12.92 12.56
CA ILE A 3 -17.21 12.20 11.77
C ILE A 3 -17.79 10.81 11.50
N ILE A 4 -18.14 10.52 10.24
CA ILE A 4 -18.54 9.18 9.82
C ILE A 4 -17.32 8.54 9.17
N LEU A 5 -16.73 7.58 9.87
CA LEU A 5 -15.72 6.68 9.31
C LEU A 5 -16.48 5.59 8.54
N LEU A 6 -16.47 5.63 7.21
CA LEU A 6 -17.03 4.55 6.40
C LEU A 6 -16.01 3.42 6.27
N CYS A 7 -16.08 2.45 7.18
CA CYS A 7 -15.53 1.11 6.95
C CYS A 7 -16.57 0.31 6.17
N VAL A 8 -16.33 0.05 4.90
CA VAL A 8 -17.15 -0.88 4.10
C VAL A 8 -16.67 -2.29 4.40
N ILE A 9 -17.40 -2.99 5.26
CA ILE A 9 -17.26 -4.44 5.46
C ILE A 9 -18.23 -5.13 4.52
N ILE A 10 -17.73 -5.86 3.53
CA ILE A 10 -18.52 -6.73 2.66
C ILE A 10 -18.62 -8.09 3.36
N LEU A 11 -19.80 -8.45 3.81
CA LEU A 11 -20.13 -9.81 4.27
C LEU A 11 -20.89 -10.56 3.18
N PRO A 12 -20.54 -11.81 2.87
CA PRO A 12 -21.27 -12.62 1.91
C PRO A 12 -22.57 -13.18 2.51
N LEU A 13 -23.68 -13.00 1.79
CA LEU A 13 -24.97 -13.63 2.09
C LEU A 13 -24.96 -15.07 1.55
N THR A 14 -24.92 -16.05 2.42
CA THR A 14 -25.33 -17.42 2.09
C THR A 14 -26.69 -17.71 2.67
N MET A 15 -27.67 -17.92 1.78
CA MET A 15 -28.97 -18.52 2.12
C MET A 15 -28.80 -20.02 2.29
N ASN A 16 -29.25 -20.57 3.41
CA ASN A 16 -29.64 -21.99 3.46
C ASN A 16 -31.01 -22.17 4.09
N LYS A 17 -31.91 -22.82 3.31
CA LYS A 17 -33.25 -23.23 3.71
C LYS A 17 -33.18 -24.54 4.50
N TYR A 18 -33.85 -24.66 5.61
CA TYR A 18 -34.50 -25.89 6.03
C TYR A 18 -35.80 -25.59 6.76
N LEU A 19 -36.91 -26.18 6.24
CA LEU A 19 -38.22 -26.33 6.89
C LEU A 19 -38.14 -27.46 7.92
N GLY A 20 -38.78 -27.26 9.06
CA GLY A 20 -39.09 -28.34 9.98
C GLY A 20 -40.19 -27.90 10.95
N LEU A 21 -41.44 -28.40 10.75
CA LEU A 21 -42.56 -28.22 11.64
C LEU A 21 -42.31 -28.86 13.01
N GLY A 22 -42.71 -28.16 14.07
CA GLY A 22 -42.84 -28.71 15.40
C GLY A 22 -43.70 -27.80 16.28
N LEU A 23 -44.98 -28.10 16.35
CA LEU A 23 -46.00 -27.44 17.18
C LEU A 23 -45.80 -27.83 18.64
N SER A 24 -45.53 -26.89 19.54
CA SER A 24 -45.76 -27.05 20.97
C SER A 24 -46.12 -25.71 21.60
N ILE A 25 -47.37 -25.62 22.03
CA ILE A 25 -47.94 -24.50 22.78
C ILE A 25 -47.41 -24.53 24.20
N LEU A 26 -46.79 -23.42 24.63
CA LEU A 26 -46.72 -23.10 26.06
C LEU A 26 -46.83 -21.57 26.20
N ILE A 27 -47.90 -21.19 26.82
CA ILE A 27 -48.22 -19.85 27.29
C ILE A 27 -47.25 -19.52 28.42
N LEU A 28 -46.58 -18.36 28.37
CA LEU A 28 -46.32 -17.55 29.57
C LEU A 28 -45.59 -16.23 29.24
N ASN A 29 -46.27 -15.18 29.67
CA ASN A 29 -45.77 -13.88 30.05
C ASN A 29 -45.00 -13.07 29.03
N GLY A 30 -45.72 -12.11 28.44
CA GLY A 30 -45.17 -10.99 27.77
C GLY A 30 -44.26 -10.16 28.68
N CYS A 31 -42.97 -10.27 28.44
CA CYS A 31 -42.11 -9.12 28.56
C CYS A 31 -42.10 -8.44 27.19
N ASN A 32 -42.86 -7.36 27.08
CA ASN A 32 -42.63 -6.38 26.03
C ASN A 32 -41.18 -5.87 26.20
N GLU A 33 -40.21 -6.48 25.56
CA GLU A 33 -38.97 -5.79 25.24
C GLU A 33 -39.35 -4.65 24.29
N MET A 34 -39.63 -3.49 24.87
CA MET A 34 -39.54 -2.24 24.16
C MET A 34 -38.09 -2.18 23.67
N SER A 35 -37.87 -2.45 22.39
CA SER A 35 -36.57 -2.23 21.75
C SER A 35 -36.18 -0.79 22.03
N SER A 36 -35.28 -0.58 22.97
CA SER A 36 -34.80 0.74 23.27
C SER A 36 -34.07 1.22 22.02
N ASN A 37 -34.46 2.39 21.46
CA ASN A 37 -33.76 3.08 20.39
C ASN A 37 -32.39 3.65 20.85
N ASN A 38 -31.96 3.27 22.04
CA ASN A 38 -30.71 3.71 22.62
C ASN A 38 -29.60 2.71 22.35
N PRO A 39 -28.37 3.18 22.07
CA PRO A 39 -27.20 2.30 21.93
C PRO A 39 -27.01 1.47 23.21
N PRO A 40 -26.43 0.28 23.10
CA PRO A 40 -26.00 -0.50 24.26
C PRO A 40 -25.08 0.32 25.17
N ASN A 41 -25.24 0.13 26.49
CA ASN A 41 -24.43 0.87 27.44
C ASN A 41 -23.45 -0.08 28.14
N PRO A 42 -22.14 0.02 27.87
CA PRO A 42 -21.17 -0.87 28.48
C PRO A 42 -21.07 -0.62 29.99
N LYS A 43 -20.94 -1.69 30.75
CA LYS A 43 -20.69 -1.57 32.20
C LYS A 43 -19.34 -0.89 32.45
N LYS A 44 -19.28 -0.11 33.52
CA LYS A 44 -18.06 0.52 34.00
C LYS A 44 -17.47 -0.27 35.15
N ILE A 45 -16.30 -0.86 34.94
CA ILE A 45 -15.53 -1.58 35.96
C ILE A 45 -14.18 -0.87 36.07
N PRO A 46 -13.96 -0.09 37.17
CA PRO A 46 -12.70 0.60 37.32
C PRO A 46 -11.52 -0.37 37.36
N TYR A 47 -10.51 -0.11 36.54
CA TYR A 47 -9.24 -0.82 36.53
C TYR A 47 -8.11 0.20 36.57
N GLU A 48 -7.18 0.03 37.53
CA GLU A 48 -6.04 0.91 37.66
C GLU A 48 -4.88 0.47 36.78
N LEU A 49 -4.38 1.42 35.98
CA LEU A 49 -3.19 1.29 35.15
C LEU A 49 -2.12 2.22 35.70
N GLU A 50 -1.03 1.68 36.18
CA GLU A 50 0.11 2.45 36.65
C GLU A 50 1.28 2.38 35.68
N ALA A 51 1.78 3.54 35.26
CA ALA A 51 2.98 3.63 34.41
C ALA A 51 3.72 4.94 34.71
N HIS A 52 5.03 4.87 34.86
CA HIS A 52 5.90 6.03 35.08
C HIS A 52 5.51 6.91 36.29
N GLY A 53 4.91 6.31 37.30
CA GLY A 53 4.42 7.03 38.49
C GLY A 53 3.09 7.77 38.32
N ASP A 54 2.43 7.61 37.20
CA ASP A 54 1.07 8.08 36.92
C ASP A 54 0.06 6.94 37.05
N VAL A 55 -1.08 7.22 37.69
CA VAL A 55 -2.17 6.24 37.85
C VAL A 55 -3.38 6.71 37.09
N ARG A 56 -3.81 5.87 36.13
CA ARG A 56 -4.98 6.11 35.30
C ARG A 56 -6.04 5.04 35.57
N ILE A 57 -7.30 5.46 35.70
CA ILE A 57 -8.44 4.53 35.84
C ILE A 57 -9.07 4.33 34.47
N ASP A 58 -9.05 3.09 33.98
CA ASP A 58 -9.77 2.66 32.80
C ASP A 58 -11.01 1.86 33.20
N ASN A 59 -12.19 2.44 32.97
CA ASN A 59 -13.47 1.79 33.30
C ASN A 59 -13.86 0.69 32.33
N TYR A 60 -13.17 0.56 31.21
CA TYR A 60 -13.49 -0.35 30.11
C TYR A 60 -12.37 -1.35 29.80
N TYR A 61 -11.38 -1.47 30.68
CA TYR A 61 -10.27 -2.41 30.52
C TYR A 61 -10.71 -3.87 30.39
N TRP A 62 -11.89 -4.21 30.95
CA TRP A 62 -12.53 -5.53 30.79
C TRP A 62 -12.85 -5.90 29.33
N MET A 63 -12.91 -4.92 28.41
CA MET A 63 -13.09 -5.16 26.97
C MET A 63 -11.82 -5.67 26.30
N ARG A 64 -10.68 -5.72 27.00
CA ARG A 64 -9.47 -6.36 26.53
C ARG A 64 -9.51 -7.85 26.85
N ASP A 65 -9.76 -8.65 25.84
CA ASP A 65 -9.68 -10.11 25.92
C ASP A 65 -8.73 -10.61 24.83
N ASP A 66 -7.50 -10.92 25.21
CA ASP A 66 -6.47 -11.42 24.29
C ASP A 66 -6.79 -12.85 23.81
N SER A 67 -7.63 -13.61 24.54
CA SER A 67 -8.11 -14.93 24.15
C SER A 67 -9.25 -14.89 23.13
N ARG A 68 -9.94 -13.73 23.00
CA ARG A 68 -11.10 -13.51 22.13
C ARG A 68 -12.25 -14.51 22.39
N SER A 69 -12.43 -14.90 23.62
CA SER A 69 -13.39 -15.95 24.03
C SER A 69 -14.27 -15.55 25.21
N ASP A 70 -14.10 -14.36 25.78
CA ASP A 70 -14.95 -13.88 26.89
C ASP A 70 -16.41 -13.74 26.42
N PRO A 71 -17.34 -14.56 26.94
CA PRO A 71 -18.72 -14.54 26.48
C PRO A 71 -19.46 -13.24 26.81
N GLU A 72 -19.06 -12.53 27.86
CA GLU A 72 -19.68 -11.26 28.21
C GLU A 72 -19.26 -10.15 27.25
N LEU A 73 -17.99 -10.08 26.89
CA LEU A 73 -17.50 -9.16 25.86
C LEU A 73 -18.12 -9.46 24.50
N ILE A 74 -18.17 -10.73 24.09
CA ILE A 74 -18.80 -11.15 22.83
C ILE A 74 -20.27 -10.72 22.79
N SER A 75 -21.04 -11.00 23.86
CA SER A 75 -22.45 -10.61 23.95
C SER A 75 -22.66 -9.09 23.86
N TYR A 76 -21.76 -8.31 24.48
CA TYR A 76 -21.81 -6.85 24.36
C TYR A 76 -21.55 -6.40 22.91
N LEU A 77 -20.52 -6.93 22.25
CA LEU A 77 -20.22 -6.62 20.84
C LEU A 77 -21.35 -7.01 19.89
N GLU A 78 -22.00 -8.16 20.14
CA GLU A 78 -23.17 -8.60 19.38
C GLU A 78 -24.34 -7.62 19.54
N SER A 79 -24.58 -7.11 20.76
CA SER A 79 -25.64 -6.12 21.01
C SER A 79 -25.38 -4.79 20.30
N GLU A 80 -24.12 -4.33 20.21
CA GLU A 80 -23.72 -3.16 19.42
C GLU A 80 -23.95 -3.39 17.92
N ASN A 81 -23.60 -4.57 17.43
CA ASN A 81 -23.83 -4.94 16.03
C ASN A 81 -25.33 -4.99 15.69
N GLU A 82 -26.16 -5.52 16.59
CA GLU A 82 -27.64 -5.53 16.41
C GLU A 82 -28.21 -4.11 16.41
N TYR A 83 -27.76 -3.25 17.31
CA TYR A 83 -28.17 -1.85 17.33
C TYR A 83 -27.81 -1.13 16.04
N PHE A 84 -26.55 -1.26 15.60
CA PHE A 84 -26.09 -0.68 14.34
C PHE A 84 -26.85 -1.22 13.15
N LYS A 85 -27.10 -2.54 13.10
CA LYS A 85 -27.89 -3.17 12.03
C LYS A 85 -29.30 -2.61 11.96
N LYS A 86 -30.00 -2.49 13.09
CA LYS A 86 -31.36 -1.90 13.14
C LYS A 86 -31.37 -0.45 12.62
N TRP A 87 -30.35 0.34 12.99
CA TRP A 87 -30.20 1.69 12.48
C TRP A 87 -29.96 1.71 10.98
N LEU A 88 -29.09 0.86 10.48
CA LEU A 88 -28.73 0.74 9.08
C LEU A 88 -29.92 0.25 8.23
N ASP A 89 -30.68 -0.75 8.73
CA ASP A 89 -31.88 -1.28 8.06
C ASP A 89 -32.94 -0.18 7.84
N SER A 90 -32.99 0.84 8.70
CA SER A 90 -33.84 2.01 8.51
C SER A 90 -33.43 2.91 7.33
N LYS A 91 -32.26 2.68 6.75
CA LYS A 91 -31.65 3.42 5.64
C LYS A 91 -31.40 2.55 4.40
N VAL A 92 -32.00 1.35 4.36
CA VAL A 92 -31.68 0.32 3.34
C VAL A 92 -31.90 0.81 1.91
N ASP A 93 -32.95 1.59 1.65
CA ASP A 93 -33.23 2.10 0.30
C ASP A 93 -32.14 3.06 -0.17
N TYR A 94 -31.72 3.99 0.69
CA TYR A 94 -30.65 4.94 0.40
C TYR A 94 -29.29 4.27 0.25
N GLN A 95 -29.00 3.29 1.09
CA GLN A 95 -27.78 2.48 1.00
C GLN A 95 -27.75 1.69 -0.31
N SER A 96 -28.86 1.08 -0.70
CA SER A 96 -28.98 0.32 -1.95
C SER A 96 -28.80 1.20 -3.18
N GLU A 97 -29.34 2.42 -3.15
CA GLU A 97 -29.17 3.42 -4.21
C GLU A 97 -27.69 3.76 -4.41
N ILE A 98 -26.97 4.13 -3.33
CA ILE A 98 -25.55 4.48 -3.40
C ILE A 98 -24.72 3.26 -3.84
N TYR A 99 -25.02 2.08 -3.32
CA TYR A 99 -24.34 0.84 -3.70
C TYR A 99 -24.48 0.56 -5.20
N ASN A 100 -25.68 0.68 -5.74
CA ASN A 100 -25.94 0.44 -7.15
C ASN A 100 -25.24 1.51 -8.03
N GLU A 101 -25.24 2.77 -7.63
CA GLU A 101 -24.48 3.82 -8.32
C GLU A 101 -22.99 3.48 -8.39
N LEU A 102 -22.39 3.08 -7.27
CA LEU A 102 -20.98 2.70 -7.21
C LEU A 102 -20.70 1.47 -8.09
N LYS A 103 -21.56 0.47 -8.05
CA LYS A 103 -21.45 -0.74 -8.85
C LYS A 103 -21.56 -0.45 -10.35
N ASP A 104 -22.47 0.45 -10.74
CA ASP A 104 -22.69 0.83 -12.14
C ASP A 104 -21.52 1.64 -12.73
N MET A 105 -20.68 2.24 -11.90
CA MET A 105 -19.45 2.91 -12.32
C MET A 105 -18.33 1.93 -12.68
N ILE A 106 -18.40 0.69 -12.21
CA ILE A 106 -17.38 -0.33 -12.45
C ILE A 106 -17.59 -0.93 -13.86
N PRO A 107 -16.58 -0.99 -14.72
CA PRO A 107 -16.69 -1.68 -15.98
C PRO A 107 -16.91 -3.18 -15.78
N ALA A 108 -17.62 -3.82 -16.73
CA ALA A 108 -17.88 -5.27 -16.68
C ALA A 108 -16.59 -6.10 -16.77
N GLU A 109 -15.59 -5.55 -17.44
CA GLU A 109 -14.26 -6.16 -17.57
C GLU A 109 -13.20 -5.06 -17.44
N GLU A 110 -12.11 -5.39 -16.78
CA GLU A 110 -10.95 -4.49 -16.64
C GLU A 110 -9.66 -5.29 -16.88
N GLU A 111 -8.81 -4.77 -17.74
CA GLU A 111 -7.46 -5.31 -17.99
C GLU A 111 -6.42 -4.28 -17.56
N THR A 112 -5.38 -4.72 -16.86
CA THR A 112 -4.23 -3.88 -16.52
C THR A 112 -3.36 -3.64 -17.74
N LEU A 113 -2.46 -2.62 -17.66
CA LEU A 113 -1.44 -2.43 -18.68
C LEU A 113 -0.64 -3.72 -18.86
N ARG A 114 -0.40 -4.11 -20.12
CA ARG A 114 0.50 -5.21 -20.46
C ARG A 114 1.94 -4.72 -20.35
N VAL A 115 2.69 -5.31 -19.43
CA VAL A 115 4.07 -4.94 -19.15
C VAL A 115 5.01 -6.05 -19.59
N LYS A 116 5.98 -5.71 -20.44
CA LYS A 116 7.00 -6.67 -20.89
C LYS A 116 8.03 -6.89 -19.78
N ASP A 117 8.27 -8.17 -19.45
CA ASP A 117 9.39 -8.63 -18.63
C ASP A 117 9.94 -9.93 -19.25
N GLY A 118 11.24 -9.98 -19.54
CA GLY A 118 11.83 -11.06 -20.30
C GLY A 118 11.19 -11.20 -21.69
N ASN A 119 10.77 -12.41 -22.02
CA ASN A 119 10.16 -12.75 -23.31
C ASN A 119 8.66 -12.46 -23.37
N PHE A 120 7.99 -12.31 -22.22
CA PHE A 120 6.53 -12.22 -22.13
C PHE A 120 6.04 -10.82 -21.76
N TYR A 121 4.75 -10.55 -22.10
CA TYR A 121 3.95 -9.48 -21.55
C TYR A 121 3.08 -10.03 -20.44
N TYR A 122 3.13 -9.44 -19.25
CA TYR A 122 2.35 -9.81 -18.08
C TYR A 122 1.24 -8.81 -17.82
N TYR A 123 0.06 -9.29 -17.46
CA TYR A 123 -1.12 -8.49 -17.18
C TYR A 123 -2.17 -9.29 -16.41
N SER A 124 -3.21 -8.63 -15.91
CA SER A 124 -4.32 -9.30 -15.25
C SER A 124 -5.65 -8.78 -15.76
N ARG A 125 -6.69 -9.62 -15.68
CA ARG A 125 -8.08 -9.26 -15.97
C ARG A 125 -8.98 -9.60 -14.81
N ILE A 126 -10.01 -8.77 -14.61
CA ILE A 126 -11.19 -9.12 -13.84
C ILE A 126 -12.39 -9.07 -14.78
N LYS A 127 -13.22 -10.11 -14.82
CA LYS A 127 -14.41 -10.22 -15.67
C LYS A 127 -15.68 -9.99 -14.85
N ALA A 128 -16.77 -9.68 -15.53
CA ALA A 128 -18.08 -9.58 -14.91
C ALA A 128 -18.39 -10.82 -14.07
N ASN A 129 -18.89 -10.59 -12.85
CA ASN A 129 -19.22 -11.62 -11.86
C ASN A 129 -18.04 -12.41 -11.28
N GLN A 130 -16.80 -12.02 -11.57
CA GLN A 130 -15.63 -12.54 -10.88
C GLN A 130 -15.29 -11.65 -9.67
N GLN A 131 -14.85 -12.29 -8.59
CA GLN A 131 -14.43 -11.61 -7.37
C GLN A 131 -12.93 -11.28 -7.40
N TYR A 132 -12.16 -12.10 -8.10
CA TYR A 132 -10.70 -12.02 -8.14
C TYR A 132 -10.19 -11.84 -9.57
N ARG A 133 -8.93 -11.38 -9.69
CA ARG A 133 -8.24 -11.27 -10.97
C ARG A 133 -7.72 -12.63 -11.44
N THR A 134 -7.70 -12.80 -12.75
CA THR A 134 -6.94 -13.86 -13.43
C THR A 134 -5.68 -13.22 -14.01
N PHE A 135 -4.52 -13.82 -13.78
CA PHE A 135 -3.22 -13.36 -14.24
C PHE A 135 -2.78 -14.10 -15.47
N TYR A 136 -2.22 -13.36 -16.42
CA TYR A 136 -1.86 -13.84 -17.74
C TYR A 136 -0.43 -13.47 -18.09
N ARG A 137 0.17 -14.27 -18.97
CA ARG A 137 1.32 -13.88 -19.77
C ARG A 137 1.03 -14.12 -21.26
N ASN A 138 1.72 -13.39 -22.12
CA ASN A 138 1.55 -13.50 -23.58
C ASN A 138 2.88 -13.19 -24.29
N ASP A 139 3.26 -14.05 -25.22
CA ASP A 139 4.26 -13.77 -26.27
C ASP A 139 3.58 -13.70 -27.64
N SER A 140 3.22 -14.84 -28.23
CA SER A 140 2.40 -15.05 -29.41
C SER A 140 1.02 -15.64 -29.05
N THR A 141 0.94 -16.37 -27.95
CA THR A 141 -0.28 -16.97 -27.39
C THR A 141 -0.50 -16.51 -25.96
N GLU A 142 -1.77 -16.34 -25.58
CA GLU A 142 -2.16 -15.96 -24.23
C GLU A 142 -2.22 -17.20 -23.32
N GLU A 143 -1.54 -17.13 -22.18
CA GLU A 143 -1.52 -18.17 -21.17
C GLU A 143 -2.02 -17.64 -19.82
N ILE A 144 -2.84 -18.42 -19.12
CA ILE A 144 -3.20 -18.15 -17.72
C ILE A 144 -2.08 -18.69 -16.83
N ILE A 145 -1.45 -17.80 -16.08
CA ILE A 145 -0.43 -18.19 -15.08
C ILE A 145 -1.04 -18.44 -13.69
N LEU A 146 -2.11 -17.68 -13.32
CA LEU A 146 -2.85 -17.91 -12.08
C LEU A 146 -4.30 -17.43 -12.24
N ASP A 147 -5.26 -18.31 -11.99
CA ASP A 147 -6.68 -17.98 -11.88
C ASP A 147 -7.10 -17.98 -10.42
N VAL A 148 -7.05 -16.81 -9.79
CA VAL A 148 -7.36 -16.68 -8.35
C VAL A 148 -8.81 -17.08 -8.04
N ASN A 149 -9.74 -17.00 -9.01
CA ASN A 149 -11.11 -17.45 -8.79
C ASN A 149 -11.20 -18.97 -8.61
N LYS A 150 -10.36 -19.75 -9.33
CA LYS A 150 -10.27 -21.21 -9.16
C LYS A 150 -9.62 -21.59 -7.85
N GLU A 151 -8.51 -20.91 -7.49
CA GLU A 151 -7.82 -21.18 -6.23
C GLU A 151 -8.71 -20.85 -5.01
N ALA A 152 -9.61 -19.88 -5.13
CA ALA A 152 -10.55 -19.47 -4.08
C ALA A 152 -11.78 -20.39 -3.95
N GLU A 153 -11.98 -21.36 -4.85
CA GLU A 153 -13.16 -22.24 -4.80
C GLU A 153 -13.20 -23.05 -3.50
N GLY A 154 -14.29 -22.93 -2.76
CA GLY A 154 -14.49 -23.63 -1.49
C GLY A 154 -13.80 -23.02 -0.27
N GLN A 155 -13.12 -21.88 -0.43
CA GLN A 155 -12.49 -21.15 0.66
C GLN A 155 -13.45 -20.08 1.20
N GLU A 156 -13.46 -19.89 2.52
CA GLU A 156 -14.18 -18.77 3.15
C GLU A 156 -13.48 -17.44 2.90
N PHE A 157 -12.15 -17.46 2.85
CA PHE A 157 -11.29 -16.34 2.52
C PHE A 157 -10.15 -16.83 1.64
N TYR A 158 -9.75 -16.03 0.65
CA TYR A 158 -8.59 -16.30 -0.19
C TYR A 158 -7.90 -15.00 -0.60
N SER A 159 -6.59 -14.96 -0.50
CA SER A 159 -5.76 -13.87 -1.02
C SER A 159 -4.50 -14.41 -1.65
N ALA A 160 -4.24 -14.07 -2.92
CA ALA A 160 -2.97 -14.31 -3.59
C ALA A 160 -2.15 -13.01 -3.67
N ALA A 161 -0.89 -13.08 -3.27
CA ALA A 161 0.01 -11.92 -3.26
C ALA A 161 1.45 -12.30 -3.64
N GLY A 162 2.28 -11.31 -3.98
CA GLY A 162 3.71 -11.51 -4.24
C GLY A 162 4.02 -12.37 -5.46
N LEU A 163 3.16 -12.31 -6.51
CA LEU A 163 3.38 -13.07 -7.74
C LEU A 163 4.72 -12.69 -8.37
N ASN A 164 5.58 -13.68 -8.56
CA ASN A 164 6.92 -13.51 -9.09
C ASN A 164 7.30 -14.69 -10.00
N VAL A 165 7.45 -14.41 -11.29
CA VAL A 165 7.89 -15.41 -12.27
C VAL A 165 9.40 -15.58 -12.18
N SER A 166 9.88 -16.82 -12.19
CA SER A 166 11.31 -17.13 -12.14
C SER A 166 12.07 -16.54 -13.33
N PRO A 167 13.37 -16.26 -13.20
CA PRO A 167 14.21 -15.85 -14.34
C PRO A 167 14.22 -16.83 -15.52
N SER A 168 13.97 -18.13 -15.28
CA SER A 168 13.78 -19.14 -16.33
C SER A 168 12.46 -19.06 -17.05
N GLU A 169 11.52 -18.22 -16.55
CA GLU A 169 10.14 -18.04 -17.05
C GLU A 169 9.26 -19.31 -17.00
N ASP A 170 9.72 -20.36 -16.31
CA ASP A 170 9.01 -21.65 -16.22
C ASP A 170 8.19 -21.81 -14.94
N LEU A 171 8.51 -21.05 -13.88
CA LEU A 171 7.92 -21.18 -12.56
C LEU A 171 7.25 -19.87 -12.13
N LEU A 172 6.13 -20.00 -11.43
CA LEU A 172 5.46 -18.89 -10.74
C LEU A 172 5.51 -19.13 -9.24
N LEU A 173 6.12 -18.20 -8.50
CA LEU A 173 6.07 -18.09 -7.06
C LEU A 173 4.94 -17.15 -6.67
N TYR A 174 4.12 -17.52 -5.68
CA TYR A 174 3.11 -16.63 -5.10
C TYR A 174 2.80 -17.02 -3.65
N GLY A 175 2.35 -16.04 -2.87
CA GLY A 175 1.89 -16.26 -1.50
C GLY A 175 0.38 -16.43 -1.44
N GLU A 176 -0.08 -17.40 -0.66
CA GLU A 176 -1.46 -17.76 -0.41
C GLU A 176 -1.82 -17.49 1.06
N ASP A 177 -2.87 -16.71 1.33
CA ASP A 177 -3.44 -16.49 2.66
C ASP A 177 -4.90 -16.95 2.66
N LEU A 178 -5.22 -17.92 3.53
CA LEU A 178 -6.53 -18.56 3.63
C LEU A 178 -7.36 -18.08 4.83
N ASN A 179 -6.83 -17.18 5.65
CA ASN A 179 -7.50 -16.77 6.89
C ASN A 179 -7.54 -15.25 7.13
N GLY A 180 -6.95 -14.44 6.23
CA GLY A 180 -6.93 -12.99 6.31
C GLY A 180 -5.94 -12.40 7.33
N ARG A 181 -5.06 -13.23 7.90
CA ARG A 181 -4.08 -12.78 8.92
C ARG A 181 -2.78 -12.25 8.31
N ARG A 182 -2.66 -12.27 6.99
CA ARG A 182 -1.44 -11.91 6.26
C ARG A 182 -0.23 -12.79 6.62
N GLU A 183 -0.51 -14.02 7.03
CA GLU A 183 0.46 -15.10 7.18
C GLU A 183 0.35 -15.96 5.92
N TYR A 184 1.33 -15.82 5.04
CA TYR A 184 1.28 -16.47 3.74
C TYR A 184 1.99 -17.81 3.76
N THR A 185 1.48 -18.71 2.92
CA THR A 185 2.19 -19.89 2.44
C THR A 185 2.68 -19.62 1.03
N LEU A 186 3.97 -19.67 0.78
CA LEU A 186 4.49 -19.57 -0.59
C LEU A 186 4.26 -20.88 -1.32
N ARG A 187 3.74 -20.76 -2.53
CA ARG A 187 3.49 -21.84 -3.48
C ARG A 187 4.29 -21.62 -4.75
N ILE A 188 4.75 -22.72 -5.34
CA ILE A 188 5.47 -22.68 -6.61
C ILE A 188 4.70 -23.48 -7.63
N LYS A 189 4.38 -22.85 -8.75
CA LYS A 189 3.63 -23.46 -9.84
C LYS A 189 4.51 -23.60 -11.06
N ASP A 190 4.61 -24.81 -11.61
CA ASP A 190 5.21 -25.07 -12.92
C ASP A 190 4.24 -24.62 -14.01
N LEU A 191 4.64 -23.63 -14.80
CA LEU A 191 3.81 -23.00 -15.81
C LEU A 191 3.64 -23.86 -17.07
N LYS A 192 4.54 -24.80 -17.32
CA LYS A 192 4.44 -25.75 -18.46
C LYS A 192 3.40 -26.84 -18.19
N THR A 193 3.45 -27.39 -16.98
CA THR A 193 2.55 -28.48 -16.57
C THR A 193 1.27 -27.98 -15.91
N ASN A 194 1.24 -26.70 -15.50
CA ASN A 194 0.19 -26.06 -14.72
C ASN A 194 -0.09 -26.75 -13.37
N LYS A 195 0.95 -27.33 -12.74
CA LYS A 195 0.87 -28.02 -11.46
C LYS A 195 1.70 -27.31 -10.39
N LEU A 196 1.26 -27.41 -9.15
CA LEU A 196 2.07 -27.02 -8.00
C LEU A 196 3.22 -28.00 -7.83
N LEU A 197 4.39 -27.48 -7.46
CA LEU A 197 5.50 -28.26 -6.92
C LEU A 197 5.20 -28.65 -5.47
N SER A 198 6.04 -29.54 -4.93
CA SER A 198 5.93 -30.00 -3.54
C SER A 198 6.40 -28.98 -2.52
N ASP A 199 7.12 -27.95 -2.98
CA ASP A 199 7.70 -26.92 -2.13
C ASP A 199 6.59 -26.09 -1.50
N GLU A 200 6.61 -25.98 -0.18
CA GLU A 200 5.65 -25.26 0.62
C GLU A 200 6.37 -24.52 1.74
N ILE A 201 6.37 -23.18 1.70
CA ILE A 201 7.06 -22.33 2.67
C ILE A 201 6.00 -21.57 3.46
N ILE A 202 5.80 -21.96 4.72
CA ILE A 202 4.68 -21.49 5.56
C ILE A 202 5.06 -20.35 6.51
N LYS A 203 4.08 -19.57 6.94
CA LYS A 203 4.18 -18.48 7.94
C LYS A 203 5.19 -17.40 7.56
N VAL A 204 5.12 -16.92 6.33
CA VAL A 204 6.06 -15.96 5.77
C VAL A 204 5.39 -14.72 5.19
N SER A 205 6.19 -13.76 4.75
CA SER A 205 5.75 -12.66 3.90
C SER A 205 5.54 -13.15 2.46
N PRO A 206 4.61 -12.57 1.70
CA PRO A 206 4.45 -12.94 0.29
C PRO A 206 5.57 -12.38 -0.60
N SER A 207 6.39 -11.44 -0.08
CA SER A 207 7.51 -10.86 -0.81
C SER A 207 8.70 -11.80 -0.76
N ALA A 208 8.92 -12.52 -1.85
CA ALA A 208 10.04 -13.44 -2.00
C ALA A 208 10.66 -13.28 -3.40
N ILE A 209 11.96 -13.52 -3.51
CA ILE A 209 12.75 -13.20 -4.70
C ILE A 209 13.54 -14.43 -5.15
N TRP A 210 13.48 -14.73 -6.45
CA TRP A 210 14.25 -15.78 -7.08
C TRP A 210 15.74 -15.42 -7.20
N SER A 211 16.63 -16.44 -7.04
CA SER A 211 18.00 -16.34 -7.56
C SER A 211 18.02 -16.30 -9.09
N ASN A 212 19.13 -15.83 -9.69
CA ASN A 212 19.24 -15.70 -11.14
C ASN A 212 19.17 -17.04 -11.89
N ASP A 213 19.57 -18.14 -11.26
CA ASP A 213 19.51 -19.50 -11.80
C ASP A 213 18.15 -20.19 -11.55
N SER A 214 17.21 -19.52 -10.87
CA SER A 214 15.89 -20.05 -10.51
C SER A 214 15.94 -21.27 -9.57
N GLN A 215 17.06 -21.50 -8.86
CA GLN A 215 17.22 -22.64 -7.96
C GLN A 215 16.97 -22.29 -6.49
N TYR A 216 16.98 -21.01 -6.15
CA TYR A 216 16.79 -20.55 -4.77
C TYR A 216 15.73 -19.45 -4.69
N ILE A 217 15.07 -19.42 -3.54
CA ILE A 217 14.09 -18.39 -3.17
C ILE A 217 14.57 -17.74 -1.87
N VAL A 218 14.71 -16.41 -1.90
CA VAL A 218 15.01 -15.60 -0.72
C VAL A 218 13.70 -15.03 -0.19
N TYR A 219 13.41 -15.25 1.09
CA TYR A 219 12.16 -14.84 1.70
C TYR A 219 12.33 -14.30 3.13
N ALA A 220 11.36 -13.52 3.59
CA ALA A 220 11.31 -12.99 4.95
C ALA A 220 10.30 -13.78 5.78
N LYS A 221 10.73 -14.25 6.96
CA LYS A 221 9.87 -14.88 7.96
C LYS A 221 9.50 -13.89 9.04
N LYS A 222 8.26 -13.99 9.52
CA LYS A 222 7.73 -13.18 10.60
C LYS A 222 8.00 -13.84 11.96
N ASP A 223 8.17 -13.00 12.96
CA ASP A 223 8.10 -13.42 14.36
C ASP A 223 6.66 -13.84 14.70
N GLU A 224 6.50 -14.94 15.42
CA GLU A 224 5.17 -15.53 15.68
C GLU A 224 4.32 -14.71 16.66
N GLU A 225 4.94 -13.91 17.53
CA GLU A 225 4.23 -13.09 18.53
C GLU A 225 3.95 -11.67 18.00
N THR A 226 4.98 -11.03 17.45
CA THR A 226 4.90 -9.64 17.02
C THR A 226 4.42 -9.46 15.57
N LEU A 227 4.49 -10.52 14.76
CA LEU A 227 4.23 -10.55 13.31
C LEU A 227 5.17 -9.64 12.50
N ILE A 228 6.25 -9.14 13.11
CA ILE A 228 7.28 -8.34 12.46
C ILE A 228 8.18 -9.27 11.63
N GLN A 229 8.52 -8.86 10.41
CA GLN A 229 9.49 -9.58 9.59
C GLN A 229 10.88 -9.33 10.16
N ASN A 230 11.48 -10.33 10.76
CA ASN A 230 12.75 -10.23 11.47
C ASN A 230 13.81 -11.27 11.08
N GLN A 231 13.52 -12.13 10.09
CA GLN A 231 14.45 -13.16 9.65
C GLN A 231 14.45 -13.26 8.12
N ILE A 232 15.63 -13.52 7.54
CA ILE A 232 15.81 -13.82 6.11
C ILE A 232 16.33 -15.24 5.96
N PHE A 233 15.64 -16.00 5.11
CA PHE A 233 16.01 -17.36 4.76
C PHE A 233 16.24 -17.50 3.25
N VAL A 234 17.02 -18.50 2.88
CA VAL A 234 17.18 -19.00 1.52
C VAL A 234 16.68 -20.44 1.46
N HIS A 235 15.66 -20.65 0.66
CA HIS A 235 15.10 -21.96 0.31
C HIS A 235 15.72 -22.47 -0.98
N LYS A 236 16.11 -23.74 -1.01
CA LYS A 236 16.53 -24.43 -2.23
C LYS A 236 15.35 -25.17 -2.84
N LEU A 237 15.08 -24.94 -4.10
CA LEU A 237 13.98 -25.60 -4.81
C LEU A 237 14.08 -27.14 -4.70
N GLY A 238 12.96 -27.77 -4.34
CA GLY A 238 12.85 -29.23 -4.17
C GLY A 238 13.31 -29.76 -2.81
N THR A 239 13.56 -28.90 -1.81
CA THR A 239 13.90 -29.33 -0.44
C THR A 239 12.76 -29.00 0.54
N ASP A 240 12.83 -29.56 1.75
CA ASP A 240 11.89 -29.19 2.83
C ASP A 240 12.28 -27.87 3.48
N GLN A 241 11.28 -27.07 3.92
CA GLN A 241 11.52 -25.78 4.59
C GLN A 241 12.44 -25.87 5.81
N SER A 242 12.49 -27.02 6.49
CA SER A 242 13.39 -27.24 7.64
C SER A 242 14.88 -27.26 7.26
N GLU A 243 15.20 -27.41 5.97
CA GLU A 243 16.56 -27.37 5.43
C GLU A 243 16.99 -25.95 5.03
N ASP A 244 16.09 -24.95 5.13
CA ASP A 244 16.34 -23.59 4.69
C ASP A 244 17.45 -22.92 5.50
N LYS A 245 18.30 -22.19 4.80
CA LYS A 245 19.44 -21.51 5.42
C LYS A 245 19.03 -20.15 5.95
N LEU A 246 19.14 -19.95 7.27
CA LEU A 246 19.06 -18.63 7.88
C LEU A 246 20.25 -17.77 7.44
N ILE A 247 19.98 -16.62 6.82
CA ILE A 247 20.99 -15.65 6.38
C ILE A 247 21.15 -14.51 7.37
N TYR A 248 20.01 -13.98 7.86
CA TYR A 248 20.00 -12.84 8.77
C TYR A 248 18.87 -12.97 9.78
N LYS A 249 19.14 -12.54 11.01
CA LYS A 249 18.11 -12.39 12.06
C LYS A 249 18.29 -11.06 12.76
N GLU A 250 17.25 -10.25 12.76
CA GLU A 250 17.17 -9.01 13.55
C GLU A 250 16.76 -9.32 14.98
N ALA A 251 17.51 -8.79 15.93
CA ALA A 251 17.26 -9.00 17.36
C ALA A 251 16.42 -7.87 17.98
N ASP A 252 16.39 -6.70 17.35
CA ASP A 252 15.63 -5.54 17.82
C ASP A 252 14.24 -5.52 17.17
N ASN A 253 13.22 -5.78 17.98
CA ASN A 253 11.83 -5.85 17.54
C ASN A 253 11.22 -4.49 17.08
N GLU A 254 11.98 -3.39 17.17
CA GLU A 254 11.56 -2.12 16.57
C GLU A 254 11.82 -2.07 15.06
N PHE A 255 12.70 -2.94 14.54
CA PHE A 255 13.06 -3.00 13.13
C PHE A 255 12.26 -4.06 12.37
N ASN A 256 11.85 -3.70 11.17
CA ASN A 256 11.19 -4.57 10.21
C ASN A 256 12.10 -4.80 9.01
N ILE A 257 12.13 -6.03 8.48
CA ILE A 257 12.92 -6.38 7.30
C ILE A 257 12.05 -6.32 6.05
N ARG A 258 12.58 -5.74 4.98
CA ARG A 258 11.99 -5.76 3.62
C ARG A 258 13.00 -6.30 2.62
N LEU A 259 12.50 -7.03 1.63
CA LEU A 259 13.28 -7.47 0.47
C LEU A 259 12.88 -6.67 -0.77
N SER A 260 13.87 -6.33 -1.59
CA SER A 260 13.68 -5.73 -2.90
C SER A 260 14.76 -6.22 -3.86
N GLU A 261 14.44 -6.31 -5.15
CA GLU A 261 15.38 -6.67 -6.20
C GLU A 261 15.96 -5.41 -6.84
N SER A 262 17.29 -5.39 -7.10
CA SER A 262 17.88 -4.31 -7.88
C SER A 262 17.39 -4.35 -9.33
N ARG A 263 17.22 -3.17 -9.95
CA ARG A 263 16.76 -3.08 -11.34
C ARG A 263 17.78 -3.64 -12.36
N THR A 264 19.05 -3.67 -11.98
CA THR A 264 20.11 -4.37 -12.73
C THR A 264 20.02 -5.89 -12.62
N LYS A 265 19.15 -6.41 -11.69
CA LYS A 265 18.99 -7.84 -11.36
C LYS A 265 20.27 -8.51 -10.84
N LYS A 266 21.23 -7.71 -10.32
CA LYS A 266 22.47 -8.22 -9.72
C LYS A 266 22.31 -8.54 -8.24
N TYR A 267 21.53 -7.72 -7.52
CA TYR A 267 21.43 -7.77 -6.06
C TYR A 267 20.01 -7.96 -5.57
N ILE A 268 19.90 -8.54 -4.38
CA ILE A 268 18.73 -8.46 -3.53
C ILE A 268 19.09 -7.53 -2.38
N TYR A 269 18.31 -6.47 -2.21
CA TYR A 269 18.41 -5.55 -1.08
C TYR A 269 17.67 -6.13 0.12
N ILE A 270 18.32 -6.13 1.27
CA ILE A 270 17.72 -6.42 2.57
C ILE A 270 17.70 -5.10 3.34
N TYR A 271 16.53 -4.47 3.37
CA TYR A 271 16.29 -3.25 4.13
C TYR A 271 15.87 -3.61 5.55
N ILE A 272 16.49 -2.98 6.53
CA ILE A 272 16.19 -3.13 7.96
C ILE A 272 15.83 -1.76 8.48
N ASP A 273 14.52 -1.50 8.65
CA ASP A 273 13.99 -0.15 8.84
C ASP A 273 13.16 -0.03 10.11
N LYS A 274 13.32 1.08 10.81
CA LYS A 274 12.34 1.64 11.75
C LYS A 274 12.02 3.09 11.39
N THR A 275 11.16 3.74 12.15
CA THR A 275 10.64 5.10 11.83
C THR A 275 11.72 6.14 11.52
N ASN A 276 12.88 6.05 12.16
CA ASN A 276 13.94 7.06 12.09
C ASN A 276 15.34 6.47 11.87
N SER A 277 15.46 5.21 11.51
CA SER A 277 16.75 4.59 11.25
C SER A 277 16.61 3.48 10.23
N SER A 278 17.54 3.39 9.31
CA SER A 278 17.60 2.33 8.30
C SER A 278 19.01 1.75 8.14
N GLU A 279 19.06 0.50 7.69
CA GLU A 279 20.26 -0.23 7.35
C GLU A 279 20.00 -1.04 6.07
N VAL A 280 20.98 -1.11 5.18
CA VAL A 280 20.85 -1.84 3.92
C VAL A 280 21.97 -2.84 3.77
N TRP A 281 21.60 -4.10 3.50
CA TRP A 281 22.53 -5.15 3.12
C TRP A 281 22.28 -5.58 1.69
N LEU A 282 23.35 -5.94 0.99
CA LEU A 282 23.32 -6.50 -0.37
C LEU A 282 23.56 -8.01 -0.33
N MET A 283 22.74 -8.73 -1.07
CA MET A 283 22.91 -10.16 -1.35
C MET A 283 23.17 -10.32 -2.85
N ASP A 284 24.20 -11.07 -3.22
CA ASP A 284 24.46 -11.47 -4.61
C ASP A 284 23.33 -12.36 -5.11
N LYS A 285 22.53 -11.87 -6.05
CA LYS A 285 21.38 -12.63 -6.59
C LYS A 285 21.82 -13.86 -7.41
N SER A 286 23.06 -13.91 -7.89
CA SER A 286 23.59 -15.07 -8.62
C SER A 286 24.00 -16.22 -7.69
N ASP A 287 24.27 -15.92 -6.41
CA ASP A 287 24.60 -16.90 -5.38
C ASP A 287 24.14 -16.40 -3.99
N PRO A 288 22.87 -16.59 -3.63
CA PRO A 288 22.31 -16.07 -2.38
C PRO A 288 22.83 -16.78 -1.12
N LEU A 289 23.70 -17.78 -1.28
CA LEU A 289 24.35 -18.47 -0.17
C LEU A 289 25.68 -17.82 0.24
N LYS A 290 26.21 -16.89 -0.57
CA LYS A 290 27.36 -16.06 -0.18
C LYS A 290 27.04 -15.17 1.01
N PRO A 291 28.05 -14.73 1.76
CA PRO A 291 27.87 -13.71 2.78
C PRO A 291 27.24 -12.43 2.20
N ILE A 292 26.28 -11.88 2.91
CA ILE A 292 25.70 -10.57 2.58
C ILE A 292 26.67 -9.45 2.96
N GLU A 293 26.62 -8.33 2.22
CA GLU A 293 27.50 -7.18 2.39
C GLU A 293 26.73 -5.99 2.97
N LEU A 294 27.22 -5.42 4.06
CA LEU A 294 26.64 -4.23 4.68
C LEU A 294 27.04 -2.97 3.91
N VAL A 295 26.05 -2.23 3.38
CA VAL A 295 26.33 -0.95 2.69
C VAL A 295 26.75 0.12 3.70
N LEU A 296 25.93 0.35 4.72
CA LEU A 296 26.23 1.28 5.80
C LEU A 296 25.49 0.89 7.06
N LYS A 297 26.19 0.88 8.19
CA LYS A 297 25.60 0.59 9.50
C LYS A 297 24.58 1.67 9.89
N ARG A 298 23.44 1.21 10.41
CA ARG A 298 22.39 2.10 10.93
C ARG A 298 22.90 3.04 12.04
N SER A 299 22.38 4.23 12.04
CA SER A 299 22.55 5.20 13.12
C SER A 299 21.23 5.89 13.40
N GLU A 300 21.09 6.46 14.59
CA GLU A 300 19.87 7.15 14.99
C GLU A 300 19.60 8.36 14.09
N ASN A 301 18.35 8.53 13.67
CA ASN A 301 17.88 9.59 12.78
C ASN A 301 18.49 9.60 11.37
N HIS A 302 19.17 8.52 10.96
CA HIS A 302 19.63 8.35 9.59
C HIS A 302 18.75 7.37 8.84
N LEU A 303 18.10 7.89 7.80
CA LEU A 303 17.28 7.14 6.85
C LEU A 303 17.96 7.16 5.48
N TYR A 304 18.13 6.00 4.88
CA TYR A 304 18.63 5.90 3.51
C TYR A 304 18.09 4.66 2.79
N SER A 305 18.00 4.76 1.48
CA SER A 305 17.77 3.63 0.56
C SER A 305 18.83 3.63 -0.52
N VAL A 306 19.02 2.51 -1.20
CA VAL A 306 20.08 2.33 -2.19
C VAL A 306 19.51 1.74 -3.48
N GLU A 307 20.00 2.24 -4.61
CA GLU A 307 19.75 1.71 -5.95
C GLU A 307 21.06 1.45 -6.69
N ASP A 308 21.16 0.30 -7.38
CA ASP A 308 22.29 -0.02 -8.26
C ASP A 308 22.12 0.70 -9.61
N GLY A 309 23.05 1.58 -9.94
CA GLY A 309 23.12 2.31 -11.21
C GLY A 309 24.17 1.75 -12.18
N GLY A 310 24.68 0.55 -11.93
CA GLY A 310 25.68 -0.12 -12.78
C GLY A 310 27.11 0.18 -12.34
N ASP A 311 27.62 1.37 -12.64
CA ASP A 311 28.98 1.79 -12.25
C ASP A 311 29.04 2.35 -10.83
N TYR A 312 27.95 2.93 -10.36
CA TYR A 312 27.80 3.48 -9.02
C TYR A 312 26.53 2.95 -8.38
N PHE A 313 26.55 2.89 -7.06
CA PHE A 313 25.33 2.88 -6.27
C PHE A 313 24.87 4.31 -6.02
N TYR A 314 23.54 4.49 -5.94
CA TYR A 314 22.94 5.77 -5.58
C TYR A 314 22.14 5.59 -4.30
N ALA A 315 22.29 6.54 -3.38
CA ALA A 315 21.53 6.55 -2.13
C ALA A 315 20.63 7.77 -2.07
N LEU A 316 19.37 7.55 -1.73
CA LEU A 316 18.48 8.59 -1.21
C LEU A 316 18.72 8.65 0.29
N SER A 317 19.17 9.79 0.84
CA SER A 317 19.65 9.86 2.23
C SER A 317 19.33 11.22 2.88
N ASN A 318 19.02 11.17 4.18
CA ASN A 318 18.89 12.38 5.01
C ASN A 318 20.17 12.70 5.81
N TYR A 319 21.30 12.13 5.41
CA TYR A 319 22.58 12.34 6.07
C TYR A 319 22.96 13.84 6.09
N ASP A 320 23.63 14.27 7.19
CA ASP A 320 24.10 15.64 7.37
C ASP A 320 22.95 16.67 7.35
N ASP A 321 21.92 16.42 8.17
CA ASP A 321 20.71 17.25 8.34
C ASP A 321 19.92 17.54 7.04
N ALA A 322 20.08 16.69 6.02
CA ALA A 322 19.33 16.77 4.77
C ALA A 322 17.88 16.29 4.97
N LYS A 323 17.06 16.98 5.78
CA LYS A 323 15.72 16.56 6.19
C LYS A 323 14.82 16.18 5.02
N ASN A 324 14.86 16.95 3.93
CA ASN A 324 14.11 16.68 2.70
C ASN A 324 14.82 15.70 1.75
N PHE A 325 15.82 14.99 2.24
CA PHE A 325 16.67 14.06 1.53
C PHE A 325 17.53 14.69 0.42
N LYS A 326 18.60 14.00 0.09
CA LYS A 326 19.51 14.26 -1.02
C LYS A 326 19.85 12.95 -1.71
N ILE A 327 20.36 13.02 -2.94
CA ILE A 327 20.86 11.86 -3.65
C ILE A 327 22.39 11.89 -3.66
N MET A 328 22.98 10.80 -3.19
CA MET A 328 24.42 10.59 -3.15
C MET A 328 24.80 9.41 -4.04
N ARG A 329 26.04 9.34 -4.51
CA ARG A 329 26.61 8.19 -5.22
C ARG A 329 27.87 7.67 -4.54
N PHE A 330 28.14 6.40 -4.70
CA PHE A 330 29.31 5.72 -4.14
C PHE A 330 29.60 4.42 -4.88
N THR A 331 30.74 3.80 -4.61
CA THR A 331 31.13 2.49 -5.17
C THR A 331 31.16 1.42 -4.07
N GLY A 332 31.33 0.16 -4.45
CA GLY A 332 31.45 -0.92 -3.47
C GLY A 332 32.65 -0.77 -2.53
N SER A 333 33.70 -0.05 -2.94
CA SER A 333 34.84 0.26 -2.07
C SER A 333 34.53 1.24 -0.94
N ASP A 334 33.40 1.93 -1.02
CA ASP A 334 32.97 2.97 -0.07
C ASP A 334 31.96 2.44 0.95
N PHE A 335 31.68 1.13 0.92
CA PHE A 335 30.83 0.50 1.91
C PHE A 335 31.39 0.69 3.33
N GLY A 336 30.51 1.01 4.26
CA GLY A 336 30.83 1.28 5.66
C GLY A 336 31.33 2.68 5.96
N ASP A 337 31.60 3.53 4.95
CA ASP A 337 32.11 4.89 5.15
C ASP A 337 31.38 5.92 4.28
N ILE A 338 30.35 6.54 4.84
CA ILE A 338 29.55 7.57 4.17
C ILE A 338 30.35 8.85 3.83
N SER A 339 31.51 9.07 4.46
CA SER A 339 32.34 10.26 4.16
C SER A 339 32.91 10.26 2.75
N ASN A 340 32.97 9.09 2.11
CA ASN A 340 33.40 8.91 0.73
C ASN A 340 32.27 9.04 -0.30
N TRP A 341 31.02 9.20 0.16
CA TRP A 341 29.88 9.33 -0.73
C TRP A 341 29.79 10.74 -1.31
N GLU A 342 29.56 10.86 -2.60
CA GLU A 342 29.50 12.14 -3.31
C GLU A 342 28.04 12.58 -3.52
N ASN A 343 27.74 13.87 -3.28
CA ASN A 343 26.43 14.42 -3.61
C ASN A 343 26.21 14.47 -5.13
N VAL A 344 25.05 14.01 -5.56
CA VAL A 344 24.54 14.09 -6.95
C VAL A 344 23.44 15.14 -7.05
N ILE A 345 22.51 15.11 -6.12
CA ILE A 345 21.48 16.14 -5.90
C ILE A 345 21.54 16.55 -4.44
N ASP A 346 21.85 17.81 -4.20
CA ASP A 346 21.85 18.37 -2.85
C ASP A 346 20.45 18.51 -2.28
N VAL A 347 20.36 18.58 -0.94
CA VAL A 347 19.09 18.85 -0.25
C VAL A 347 18.51 20.19 -0.70
N ARG A 348 17.22 20.23 -0.91
CA ARG A 348 16.45 21.43 -1.28
C ARG A 348 15.36 21.68 -0.25
N ASP A 349 15.32 22.85 0.34
CA ASP A 349 14.33 23.20 1.38
C ASP A 349 12.89 23.09 0.89
N THR A 350 12.69 23.36 -0.40
CA THR A 350 11.37 23.39 -1.03
C THR A 350 10.94 22.08 -1.66
N HIS A 351 11.87 21.11 -1.81
CA HIS A 351 11.61 19.84 -2.48
C HIS A 351 11.91 18.68 -1.52
N TYR A 352 10.92 17.88 -1.25
CA TYR A 352 11.06 16.65 -0.49
C TYR A 352 11.19 15.47 -1.46
N ILE A 353 12.36 14.83 -1.52
CA ILE A 353 12.59 13.67 -2.38
C ILE A 353 12.00 12.44 -1.70
N GLU A 354 11.08 11.77 -2.40
CA GLU A 354 10.36 10.60 -1.86
C GLU A 354 10.90 9.28 -2.38
N ASP A 355 11.33 9.25 -3.66
CA ASP A 355 11.77 8.02 -4.33
C ASP A 355 12.67 8.33 -5.53
N MET A 356 13.44 7.34 -5.99
CA MET A 356 14.24 7.43 -7.20
C MET A 356 14.30 6.09 -7.92
N LEU A 357 14.45 6.15 -9.25
CA LEU A 357 14.74 5.00 -10.11
C LEU A 357 15.99 5.29 -10.94
N THR A 358 16.96 4.37 -10.88
CA THR A 358 18.16 4.46 -11.71
C THR A 358 17.92 3.81 -13.08
N PHE A 359 18.39 4.44 -14.13
CA PHE A 359 18.53 3.91 -15.49
C PHE A 359 19.98 4.06 -15.91
N LYS A 360 20.37 3.43 -17.00
CA LYS A 360 21.75 3.42 -17.46
C LYS A 360 22.37 4.82 -17.57
N GLU A 361 21.62 5.80 -18.06
CA GLU A 361 22.09 7.18 -18.28
C GLU A 361 21.25 8.23 -17.56
N HIS A 362 20.21 7.82 -16.82
CA HIS A 362 19.30 8.75 -16.17
C HIS A 362 18.93 8.29 -14.75
N ILE A 363 18.60 9.26 -13.90
CA ILE A 363 17.90 9.01 -12.64
C ILE A 363 16.55 9.70 -12.72
N VAL A 364 15.47 8.95 -12.49
CA VAL A 364 14.12 9.50 -12.38
C VAL A 364 13.80 9.66 -10.91
N ILE A 365 13.42 10.86 -10.51
CA ILE A 365 13.25 11.26 -9.12
C ILE A 365 11.80 11.64 -8.91
N GLN A 366 11.16 11.04 -7.91
CA GLN A 366 9.88 11.49 -7.40
C GLN A 366 10.14 12.43 -6.24
N SER A 367 9.74 13.68 -6.39
CA SER A 367 9.86 14.71 -5.36
C SER A 367 8.48 15.30 -5.06
N ARG A 368 8.42 16.10 -4.02
CA ARG A 368 7.23 16.87 -3.67
C ARG A 368 7.59 18.35 -3.54
N PHE A 369 6.84 19.20 -4.22
CA PHE A 369 6.97 20.65 -4.17
C PHE A 369 5.64 21.28 -3.75
N ASP A 370 5.65 22.10 -2.72
CA ASP A 370 4.44 22.74 -2.15
C ASP A 370 3.27 21.74 -1.96
N GLY A 371 3.56 20.52 -1.47
CA GLY A 371 2.57 19.47 -1.20
C GLY A 371 2.05 18.72 -2.42
N ILE A 372 2.56 18.99 -3.63
CA ILE A 372 2.20 18.31 -4.87
C ILE A 372 3.35 17.41 -5.31
N PRO A 373 3.13 16.12 -5.59
CA PRO A 373 4.18 15.26 -6.12
C PRO A 373 4.54 15.65 -7.54
N ILE A 374 5.84 15.68 -7.84
CA ILE A 374 6.42 15.99 -9.14
C ILE A 374 7.38 14.88 -9.55
N ILE A 375 7.67 14.78 -10.84
CA ILE A 375 8.69 13.87 -11.38
C ILE A 375 9.77 14.70 -12.07
N GLU A 376 11.00 14.42 -11.71
CA GLU A 376 12.21 15.04 -12.27
C GLU A 376 13.08 13.97 -12.93
N VAL A 377 13.77 14.32 -14.00
CA VAL A 377 14.68 13.44 -14.74
C VAL A 377 16.05 14.07 -14.75
N LEU A 378 17.02 13.40 -14.17
CA LEU A 378 18.43 13.76 -14.20
C LEU A 378 19.14 12.97 -15.31
N ASP A 379 19.75 13.66 -16.25
CA ASP A 379 20.74 13.09 -17.15
C ASP A 379 22.09 13.00 -16.41
N ILE A 380 22.57 11.78 -16.17
CA ILE A 380 23.77 11.53 -15.34
C ILE A 380 25.01 12.14 -15.96
N LYS A 381 25.10 12.15 -17.30
CA LYS A 381 26.28 12.60 -18.03
C LYS A 381 26.41 14.12 -18.05
N SER A 382 25.32 14.81 -18.33
CA SER A 382 25.32 16.29 -18.42
C SER A 382 25.08 16.96 -17.06
N GLY A 383 24.51 16.26 -16.09
CA GLY A 383 24.03 16.81 -14.82
C GLY A 383 22.77 17.65 -14.96
N GLN A 384 22.12 17.65 -16.12
CA GLN A 384 20.87 18.40 -16.33
C GLN A 384 19.70 17.74 -15.64
N LEU A 385 19.01 18.51 -14.80
CA LEU A 385 17.78 18.08 -14.11
C LEU A 385 16.57 18.78 -14.74
N ASN A 386 15.61 18.03 -15.24
CA ASN A 386 14.39 18.53 -15.86
C ASN A 386 13.17 18.02 -15.14
N GLN A 387 12.24 18.91 -14.81
CA GLN A 387 10.91 18.52 -14.28
C GLN A 387 9.96 18.23 -15.43
N ILE A 388 9.15 17.17 -15.28
CA ILE A 388 8.07 16.86 -16.23
C ILE A 388 6.86 17.75 -15.91
N GLU A 389 6.43 18.50 -16.93
CA GLU A 389 5.22 19.33 -16.82
C GLU A 389 3.95 18.46 -16.81
N MET A 390 3.04 18.72 -15.86
CA MET A 390 1.76 18.03 -15.73
C MET A 390 0.62 18.92 -16.25
N LYS A 391 -0.44 18.24 -16.69
CA LYS A 391 -1.58 18.90 -17.36
C LYS A 391 -2.42 19.77 -16.43
N ASP A 392 -2.68 19.28 -15.22
CA ASP A 392 -3.53 19.95 -14.24
C ASP A 392 -2.68 20.68 -13.19
N GLU A 393 -3.20 21.69 -12.55
CA GLU A 393 -2.54 22.40 -11.43
C GLU A 393 -2.52 21.53 -10.16
N LEU A 394 -3.55 20.72 -9.95
CA LEU A 394 -3.67 19.81 -8.82
C LEU A 394 -3.86 18.37 -9.31
N TYR A 395 -2.87 17.54 -9.04
CA TYR A 395 -2.79 16.16 -9.52
C TYR A 395 -2.05 15.29 -8.52
N PHE A 396 -2.01 14.01 -8.82
CA PHE A 396 -1.19 13.00 -8.16
C PHE A 396 -0.43 12.21 -9.21
N VAL A 397 0.87 12.07 -8.99
CA VAL A 397 1.76 11.22 -9.80
C VAL A 397 2.62 10.35 -8.91
N TYR A 398 2.94 9.16 -9.40
CA TYR A 398 3.94 8.29 -8.78
C TYR A 398 4.61 7.41 -9.85
N LEU A 399 5.84 6.97 -9.54
CA LEU A 399 6.60 6.07 -10.41
C LEU A 399 5.90 4.71 -10.46
N ALA A 400 5.44 4.33 -11.66
CA ALA A 400 4.77 3.06 -11.88
C ALA A 400 5.79 1.92 -12.01
N TYR A 401 5.33 0.71 -12.34
CA TYR A 401 6.21 -0.44 -12.49
C TYR A 401 7.24 -0.26 -13.63
N ASN A 402 8.53 -0.26 -13.27
CA ASN A 402 9.69 0.00 -14.12
C ASN A 402 10.84 -0.96 -13.78
N ASN A 403 10.81 -2.19 -14.24
CA ASN A 403 11.74 -3.26 -13.87
C ASN A 403 12.98 -3.39 -14.78
N ASN A 404 13.06 -2.65 -15.88
CA ASN A 404 14.16 -2.75 -16.82
C ASN A 404 15.12 -1.55 -16.68
N PHE A 405 16.34 -1.81 -16.22
CA PHE A 405 17.41 -0.82 -16.07
C PHE A 405 17.86 -0.20 -17.40
N ASP A 406 17.89 -0.99 -18.48
CA ASP A 406 18.36 -0.55 -19.82
C ASP A 406 17.24 0.11 -20.65
N ALA A 407 16.05 0.32 -20.07
CA ALA A 407 14.95 0.92 -20.82
C ALA A 407 15.25 2.37 -21.20
N SER A 408 14.89 2.76 -22.43
CA SER A 408 14.95 4.15 -22.91
C SER A 408 13.75 5.00 -22.46
N PHE A 409 12.90 4.45 -21.62
CA PHE A 409 11.68 5.10 -21.12
C PHE A 409 11.36 4.63 -19.71
N PHE A 410 10.54 5.41 -19.02
CA PHE A 410 9.90 4.96 -17.80
C PHE A 410 8.38 5.19 -17.87
N ARG A 411 7.67 4.58 -16.92
CA ARG A 411 6.23 4.74 -16.75
C ARG A 411 5.94 5.43 -15.43
N TYR A 412 4.94 6.29 -15.44
CA TYR A 412 4.38 6.85 -14.22
C TYR A 412 2.86 6.85 -14.28
N SER A 413 2.24 6.75 -13.12
CA SER A 413 0.80 6.90 -12.97
C SER A 413 0.46 8.35 -12.73
N TYR A 414 -0.63 8.80 -13.33
CA TYR A 414 -1.20 10.13 -13.19
C TYR A 414 -2.69 10.04 -12.88
N SER A 415 -3.17 10.84 -11.96
CA SER A 415 -4.59 11.07 -11.73
C SER A 415 -4.82 12.44 -11.09
N SER A 416 -6.08 12.86 -10.97
CA SER A 416 -6.48 14.02 -10.17
C SER A 416 -7.81 13.73 -9.48
N LEU A 417 -8.30 14.60 -8.63
CA LEU A 417 -9.61 14.40 -7.99
C LEU A 417 -10.78 14.26 -9.01
N LYS A 418 -10.58 14.69 -10.26
CA LYS A 418 -11.57 14.58 -11.35
C LYS A 418 -11.09 13.76 -12.55
N THR A 419 -9.85 13.34 -12.60
CA THR A 419 -9.27 12.58 -13.72
C THR A 419 -8.93 11.17 -13.27
N SER A 420 -9.57 10.15 -13.88
CA SER A 420 -9.30 8.74 -13.56
C SER A 420 -7.83 8.39 -13.84
N SER A 421 -7.34 7.33 -13.17
CA SER A 421 -5.95 6.90 -13.26
C SER A 421 -5.53 6.62 -14.70
N GLN A 422 -4.35 7.11 -15.06
CA GLN A 422 -3.72 6.93 -16.36
C GLN A 422 -2.27 6.50 -16.14
N ILE A 423 -1.74 5.66 -17.03
CA ILE A 423 -0.33 5.34 -17.05
C ILE A 423 0.27 6.00 -18.28
N TYR A 424 1.27 6.80 -18.02
CA TYR A 424 2.08 7.45 -19.04
C TYR A 424 3.37 6.68 -19.27
N LYS A 425 3.84 6.69 -20.51
CA LYS A 425 5.18 6.29 -20.92
C LYS A 425 5.94 7.54 -21.32
N TYR A 426 7.05 7.81 -20.65
CA TYR A 426 7.94 8.94 -20.93
C TYR A 426 9.23 8.44 -21.56
N ASP A 427 9.56 8.95 -22.75
CA ASP A 427 10.81 8.65 -23.45
C ASP A 427 11.94 9.53 -22.87
N LEU A 428 12.97 8.90 -22.30
CA LEU A 428 14.07 9.56 -21.60
C LEU A 428 14.97 10.40 -22.53
N TYR A 429 15.01 10.09 -23.82
CA TYR A 429 15.89 10.76 -24.80
C TYR A 429 15.17 11.80 -25.64
N LYS A 430 13.86 11.62 -25.87
CA LYS A 430 13.06 12.54 -26.67
C LYS A 430 12.27 13.53 -25.84
N ASN A 431 12.16 13.30 -24.53
CA ASN A 431 11.31 14.05 -23.61
C ASN A 431 9.83 14.04 -24.05
N GLU A 432 9.38 12.94 -24.63
CA GLU A 432 8.00 12.75 -25.10
C GLU A 432 7.18 11.92 -24.12
N ASN A 433 5.91 12.30 -24.00
CA ASN A 433 5.00 11.76 -23.00
C ASN A 433 3.72 11.23 -23.66
N ASN A 434 3.40 9.95 -23.48
CA ASN A 434 2.25 9.30 -24.10
C ASN A 434 1.45 8.49 -23.10
N VAL A 435 0.11 8.62 -23.10
CA VAL A 435 -0.79 7.74 -22.33
C VAL A 435 -0.79 6.36 -22.96
N VAL A 436 -0.46 5.34 -22.18
CA VAL A 436 -0.42 3.93 -22.62
C VAL A 436 -1.53 3.09 -21.99
N TRP A 437 -2.17 3.59 -20.93
CA TRP A 437 -3.31 2.95 -20.29
C TRP A 437 -4.17 4.00 -19.58
N LYS A 438 -5.49 3.79 -19.54
CA LYS A 438 -6.44 4.65 -18.84
C LYS A 438 -7.51 3.80 -18.16
N GLN A 439 -7.73 4.06 -16.88
CA GLN A 439 -8.82 3.46 -16.13
C GLN A 439 -10.18 3.89 -16.71
N GLN A 440 -11.01 2.91 -17.03
CA GLN A 440 -12.37 3.14 -17.49
C GLN A 440 -13.30 3.31 -16.28
N VAL A 441 -14.08 4.38 -16.28
CA VAL A 441 -15.09 4.64 -15.26
C VAL A 441 -16.39 4.97 -15.99
N LYS A 442 -17.43 4.16 -15.79
CA LYS A 442 -18.73 4.39 -16.41
C LYS A 442 -19.47 5.52 -15.69
N ASN A 443 -20.36 6.18 -16.41
CA ASN A 443 -21.25 7.23 -15.88
C ASN A 443 -20.51 8.38 -15.17
N PHE A 444 -19.27 8.65 -15.59
CA PHE A 444 -18.44 9.73 -15.05
C PHE A 444 -17.86 10.57 -16.19
N LEU A 445 -18.03 11.90 -16.08
CA LEU A 445 -17.44 12.88 -16.97
C LEU A 445 -16.62 13.87 -16.14
N ASP A 446 -15.32 13.92 -16.37
CA ASP A 446 -14.37 14.79 -15.67
C ASP A 446 -14.72 16.29 -15.84
N THR A 447 -15.33 16.64 -16.96
CA THR A 447 -15.79 18.00 -17.28
C THR A 447 -16.92 18.51 -16.38
N ASP A 448 -17.65 17.62 -15.68
CA ASP A 448 -18.74 18.00 -14.78
C ASP A 448 -18.26 18.52 -13.42
N TYR A 449 -16.96 18.34 -13.12
CA TYR A 449 -16.41 18.66 -11.81
C TYR A 449 -15.37 19.78 -11.89
N GLU A 450 -15.28 20.53 -10.81
CA GLU A 450 -14.20 21.49 -10.56
C GLU A 450 -13.31 21.01 -9.42
N VAL A 451 -12.01 21.30 -9.58
CA VAL A 451 -10.98 21.03 -8.57
C VAL A 451 -10.31 22.35 -8.24
N LYS A 452 -10.13 22.63 -6.95
CA LYS A 452 -9.44 23.81 -6.46
C LYS A 452 -8.47 23.43 -5.35
N ARG A 453 -7.39 24.18 -5.25
CA ARG A 453 -6.50 24.16 -4.12
C ARG A 453 -6.64 25.47 -3.35
N ILE A 454 -6.86 25.36 -2.05
CA ILE A 454 -6.91 26.48 -1.14
C ILE A 454 -5.89 26.29 -0.02
N LYS A 455 -5.44 27.36 0.60
CA LYS A 455 -4.63 27.35 1.80
C LYS A 455 -5.43 27.93 2.94
N THR A 456 -5.49 27.24 4.06
CA THR A 456 -6.23 27.64 5.24
C THR A 456 -5.26 27.95 6.38
N THR A 457 -5.29 29.18 6.88
CA THR A 457 -4.52 29.56 8.06
C THR A 457 -5.14 28.95 9.31
N VAL A 458 -4.36 28.16 10.06
CA VAL A 458 -4.80 27.52 11.29
C VAL A 458 -4.33 28.31 12.53
N ARG A 459 -4.65 27.81 13.75
CA ARG A 459 -4.47 28.54 15.02
C ARG A 459 -3.07 29.08 15.26
N ASP A 460 -2.04 28.31 14.87
CA ASP A 460 -0.60 28.67 15.00
C ASP A 460 -0.08 29.48 13.81
N LYS A 461 -0.97 29.95 12.93
CA LYS A 461 -0.69 30.72 11.71
C LYS A 461 -0.03 29.93 10.59
N SER A 462 0.10 28.60 10.72
CA SER A 462 0.52 27.75 9.62
C SER A 462 -0.55 27.73 8.51
N GLU A 463 -0.11 27.59 7.27
CA GLU A 463 -0.99 27.41 6.13
C GLU A 463 -1.11 25.93 5.78
N VAL A 464 -2.31 25.37 5.93
CA VAL A 464 -2.63 23.98 5.58
C VAL A 464 -3.21 23.97 4.18
N PRO A 465 -2.58 23.26 3.22
CA PRO A 465 -3.16 23.07 1.90
C PRO A 465 -4.39 22.16 1.97
N VAL A 466 -5.43 22.55 1.25
CA VAL A 466 -6.68 21.78 1.14
C VAL A 466 -7.04 21.64 -0.34
N SER A 467 -7.14 20.40 -0.78
CA SER A 467 -7.59 20.05 -2.13
C SER A 467 -9.09 19.83 -2.11
N VAL A 468 -9.82 20.47 -2.99
CA VAL A 468 -11.29 20.48 -3.00
C VAL A 468 -11.80 20.05 -4.36
N VAL A 469 -12.82 19.17 -4.38
CA VAL A 469 -13.57 18.81 -5.59
C VAL A 469 -15.06 18.88 -5.35
N TYR A 470 -15.79 19.38 -6.35
CA TYR A 470 -17.25 19.49 -6.32
C TYR A 470 -17.84 19.46 -7.75
N LYS A 471 -19.13 19.14 -7.84
CA LYS A 471 -19.85 19.20 -9.11
C LYS A 471 -20.15 20.64 -9.50
N LYS A 472 -19.96 21.00 -10.76
CA LYS A 472 -20.25 22.34 -11.27
C LYS A 472 -21.71 22.75 -11.04
N GLY A 473 -21.92 24.01 -10.72
CA GLY A 473 -23.25 24.59 -10.55
C GLY A 473 -23.89 24.40 -9.18
N ILE A 474 -23.18 23.80 -8.21
CA ILE A 474 -23.66 23.79 -6.81
C ILE A 474 -23.44 25.17 -6.15
N ASP A 475 -24.24 25.45 -5.13
CA ASP A 475 -24.05 26.63 -4.28
C ASP A 475 -23.01 26.32 -3.20
N LEU A 476 -21.83 26.89 -3.32
CA LEU A 476 -20.70 26.60 -2.41
C LEU A 476 -20.90 27.14 -0.99
N GLU A 477 -21.82 28.11 -0.79
CA GLU A 477 -22.06 28.69 0.53
C GLU A 477 -22.92 27.77 1.42
N THR A 478 -23.77 26.97 0.82
CA THR A 478 -24.73 26.11 1.53
C THR A 478 -24.47 24.62 1.33
N ALA A 479 -23.59 24.24 0.41
CA ALA A 479 -23.27 22.84 0.13
C ALA A 479 -22.66 22.14 1.34
N PRO A 480 -23.12 20.92 1.67
CA PRO A 480 -22.48 20.11 2.70
C PRO A 480 -21.07 19.70 2.26
N MET A 481 -20.13 19.65 3.20
CA MET A 481 -18.74 19.29 2.94
C MET A 481 -18.31 18.07 3.73
N LEU A 482 -17.68 17.11 3.05
CA LEU A 482 -16.93 16.01 3.65
C LEU A 482 -15.44 16.34 3.59
N ILE A 483 -14.81 16.54 4.75
CA ILE A 483 -13.36 16.78 4.86
C ILE A 483 -12.68 15.49 5.33
N TYR A 484 -11.63 15.11 4.61
CA TYR A 484 -10.75 14.00 4.94
C TYR A 484 -9.35 14.50 5.30
N GLY A 485 -8.77 13.99 6.37
CA GLY A 485 -7.39 14.26 6.78
C GLY A 485 -6.88 13.08 7.60
N TYR A 486 -5.59 12.78 7.51
CA TYR A 486 -4.94 11.70 8.26
C TYR A 486 -3.91 12.23 9.27
N GLY A 487 -2.82 12.82 8.79
CA GLY A 487 -1.81 13.52 9.59
C GLY A 487 -1.05 12.62 10.56
N SER A 488 -0.67 11.42 10.16
CA SER A 488 0.14 10.51 10.98
C SER A 488 1.14 9.73 10.13
N TYR A 489 2.22 9.28 10.78
CA TYR A 489 3.25 8.40 10.22
C TYR A 489 3.96 8.92 8.96
N GLY A 490 3.90 10.22 8.69
CA GLY A 490 4.45 10.79 7.45
C GLY A 490 3.67 10.41 6.19
N ILE A 491 2.46 9.85 6.33
CA ILE A 491 1.65 9.42 5.19
C ILE A 491 0.99 10.64 4.54
N ASN A 492 1.23 10.81 3.26
CA ASN A 492 0.69 11.90 2.46
C ASN A 492 -0.76 11.64 2.04
N MET A 493 -1.57 12.69 2.06
CA MET A 493 -2.95 12.65 1.61
C MET A 493 -3.07 13.30 0.22
N ASP A 494 -2.92 12.47 -0.80
CA ASP A 494 -2.83 12.92 -2.18
C ASP A 494 -4.17 13.04 -2.89
N SER A 495 -4.18 13.94 -3.89
CA SER A 495 -5.36 14.34 -4.67
C SER A 495 -5.59 13.42 -5.87
N TYR A 496 -5.68 12.09 -5.63
CA TYR A 496 -5.95 11.11 -6.67
C TYR A 496 -7.45 10.84 -6.86
N PHE A 497 -7.79 10.25 -8.00
CA PHE A 497 -9.16 9.89 -8.35
C PHE A 497 -9.74 8.83 -7.42
N ARG A 498 -10.97 9.08 -6.96
CA ARG A 498 -11.74 8.14 -6.12
C ARG A 498 -13.17 8.05 -6.63
N SER A 499 -13.53 7.02 -7.35
CA SER A 499 -14.91 6.81 -7.81
C SER A 499 -15.91 6.73 -6.66
N SER A 500 -15.48 6.29 -5.47
CA SER A 500 -16.32 6.18 -4.27
C SER A 500 -16.90 7.49 -3.76
N ILE A 501 -16.33 8.65 -4.11
CA ILE A 501 -16.87 9.96 -3.71
C ILE A 501 -17.89 10.51 -4.72
N THR A 502 -17.94 9.97 -5.93
CA THR A 502 -18.79 10.48 -7.02
C THR A 502 -20.28 10.55 -6.64
N PRO A 503 -20.88 9.54 -5.98
CA PRO A 503 -22.27 9.64 -5.53
C PRO A 503 -22.54 10.81 -4.58
N LEU A 504 -21.58 11.18 -3.72
CA LEU A 504 -21.70 12.35 -2.84
C LEU A 504 -21.61 13.65 -3.65
N LEU A 505 -20.65 13.75 -4.57
CA LEU A 505 -20.52 14.92 -5.45
C LEU A 505 -21.79 15.15 -6.28
N ASN A 506 -22.40 14.07 -6.79
CA ASN A 506 -23.65 14.12 -7.54
C ASN A 506 -24.86 14.58 -6.70
N ARG A 507 -24.77 14.43 -5.37
CA ARG A 507 -25.76 14.92 -4.39
C ARG A 507 -25.46 16.33 -3.88
N GLY A 508 -24.51 17.04 -4.50
CA GLY A 508 -24.15 18.41 -4.16
C GLY A 508 -23.19 18.55 -2.98
N PHE A 509 -22.51 17.48 -2.57
CA PHE A 509 -21.44 17.58 -1.58
C PHE A 509 -20.17 18.16 -2.19
N ILE A 510 -19.42 18.85 -1.35
CA ILE A 510 -18.02 19.19 -1.58
C ILE A 510 -17.18 18.10 -0.89
N PHE A 511 -16.18 17.54 -1.58
CA PHE A 511 -15.17 16.68 -0.96
C PHE A 511 -13.85 17.43 -0.85
N ALA A 512 -13.25 17.41 0.33
CA ALA A 512 -12.00 18.10 0.62
C ALA A 512 -10.98 17.17 1.26
N ILE A 513 -9.72 17.31 0.88
CA ILE A 513 -8.58 16.63 1.48
C ILE A 513 -7.68 17.69 2.12
N ALA A 514 -7.52 17.65 3.45
CA ALA A 514 -6.63 18.53 4.17
C ALA A 514 -5.28 17.83 4.43
N GLN A 515 -4.21 18.43 3.92
CA GLN A 515 -2.84 17.95 4.07
C GLN A 515 -2.26 18.44 5.41
N ILE A 516 -2.75 17.84 6.51
CA ILE A 516 -2.44 18.28 7.87
C ILE A 516 -1.08 17.75 8.36
N ARG A 517 -0.47 18.46 9.34
CA ARG A 517 0.80 18.05 9.96
C ARG A 517 0.73 16.65 10.57
N GLY A 518 1.87 15.96 10.53
CA GLY A 518 2.00 14.54 10.84
C GLY A 518 1.97 13.65 9.59
N GLY A 519 1.45 14.16 8.44
CA GLY A 519 1.85 13.76 7.10
C GLY A 519 3.18 14.41 6.70
N ALA A 520 3.78 14.00 5.60
CA ALA A 520 4.98 14.61 5.02
C ALA A 520 4.65 15.40 3.74
N ASP A 521 3.41 15.79 3.55
CA ASP A 521 2.92 16.46 2.33
C ASP A 521 3.75 17.68 1.96
N MET A 522 4.11 18.51 2.96
CA MET A 522 4.90 19.73 2.78
C MET A 522 6.41 19.53 3.01
N GLY A 523 6.88 18.29 3.12
CA GLY A 523 8.24 17.93 3.43
C GLY A 523 8.40 17.29 4.82
N ARG A 524 9.61 16.85 5.16
CA ARG A 524 9.87 16.12 6.40
C ARG A 524 9.54 16.92 7.65
N TYR A 525 9.76 18.23 7.65
CA TYR A 525 9.42 19.10 8.78
C TYR A 525 7.92 19.06 9.11
N TRP A 526 7.04 18.90 8.10
CA TRP A 526 5.59 18.83 8.28
C TRP A 526 5.17 17.58 9.07
N TYR A 527 5.91 16.49 8.87
CA TYR A 527 5.79 15.27 9.67
C TYR A 527 6.30 15.47 11.09
N GLU A 528 7.50 16.03 11.26
CA GLU A 528 8.16 16.20 12.56
C GLU A 528 7.39 17.16 13.49
N ASP A 529 6.84 18.24 12.93
CA ASP A 529 6.03 19.23 13.64
C ASP A 529 4.63 18.74 14.01
N GLY A 530 4.22 17.57 13.53
CA GLY A 530 2.91 16.99 13.80
C GLY A 530 2.95 15.60 14.41
N ARG A 531 4.09 15.14 14.95
CA ARG A 531 4.21 13.81 15.57
C ARG A 531 4.39 13.86 17.08
N MET A 532 4.00 12.77 17.77
CA MET A 532 4.19 12.56 19.21
C MET A 532 3.71 13.79 20.04
N LEU A 533 4.58 14.41 20.81
CA LEU A 533 4.28 15.55 21.68
C LEU A 533 3.96 16.85 20.90
N ASN A 534 4.31 16.91 19.62
CA ASN A 534 3.99 18.05 18.75
C ASN A 534 2.60 17.92 18.10
N LYS A 535 1.84 16.87 18.38
CA LYS A 535 0.51 16.55 17.82
C LYS A 535 -0.62 17.31 18.51
N ASN A 536 -0.56 18.62 18.68
CA ASN A 536 -1.60 19.42 19.38
C ASN A 536 -2.37 20.33 18.42
#